data_0047a5795a5da86c08a58e56e9ec88ba
#
_entry.id   0047a5795a5da86c08a58e56e9ec88ba
#
_cell.length_a   1.000
_cell.length_b   1.000
_cell.length_c   1.000
_cell.angle_alpha   90.00
_cell.angle_beta   90.00
_cell.angle_gamma   90.00
#
_symmetry.space_group_name_H-M   'P 1'
#
loop_
_entity.id
_entity.type
_entity.pdbx_description
1 polymer ?
#
loop_
_entity_poly.entity_id
_entity_poly.type
_entity_poly.pdbx_seq_one_letter_code
_entity_poly.pdbx_strand_id
1 'polypeptide(L)'
;MPYVAVKGGEQAIQNAEALLQSRRRGDPAIPELSLDQIEQQLTLAVERVMCESSLYDQELAALAIKQSWGDLVEAIFLLRAYRTTLPRFYYSQPLDTSKMQIQRRISAIFKDVPGGQRLGTTFDYIHRLLDFKLIAEGQVPTAPEAEAITESVLRVIDTLDREGLMQAEEGQGSRGAGEQGEQVNNDSPLSPSSQPFDLTRQPLTFPAERDARLQNLARADEGFLLSLAYSTQRGYGRNHPFAGEIRIGEVEVIICPEELGFEIAIADITVTEVQMVNQFKGNKELPAQFTRGYGLTFGYNERKAMSMALVDRAMRAEELGETIQGPAQNVEFVLSHSDNVEAQGFVQHLKLPHYIDFQAELNLVRKIRQQQLNNQSSELTVAAQESQPLENSDLVLEQVK
;
A
#
# COMPACT_ATOMS: atom_id res chain seq x y z
N MET A 1 6.17 -4.52 -20.62
CA MET A 1 5.82 -5.94 -20.85
C MET A 1 6.38 -6.36 -22.20
N PRO A 2 7.03 -7.52 -22.33
CA PRO A 2 7.39 -8.02 -23.63
C PRO A 2 6.10 -8.48 -24.33
N TYR A 3 5.61 -7.72 -25.29
CA TYR A 3 4.56 -8.19 -26.18
C TYR A 3 5.15 -9.30 -27.05
N VAL A 4 4.66 -10.50 -26.86
CA VAL A 4 4.92 -11.57 -27.81
C VAL A 4 4.15 -11.22 -29.08
N ALA A 5 4.87 -10.85 -30.15
CA ALA A 5 4.26 -10.58 -31.45
C ALA A 5 3.55 -11.84 -31.94
N VAL A 6 2.23 -11.85 -31.90
CA VAL A 6 1.42 -12.93 -32.44
C VAL A 6 1.24 -12.67 -33.93
N LYS A 7 2.02 -13.37 -34.74
CA LYS A 7 1.97 -13.26 -36.18
C LYS A 7 0.59 -13.70 -36.71
N GLY A 8 -0.14 -12.79 -37.39
CA GLY A 8 -1.47 -13.04 -37.92
C GLY A 8 -2.63 -12.75 -36.97
N GLY A 9 -2.36 -12.15 -35.81
CA GLY A 9 -3.37 -11.77 -34.83
C GLY A 9 -3.77 -10.29 -34.83
N GLU A 10 -3.18 -9.46 -35.68
CA GLU A 10 -3.34 -8.00 -35.68
C GLU A 10 -4.81 -7.59 -35.83
N GLN A 11 -5.56 -8.23 -36.75
CA GLN A 11 -6.97 -7.94 -36.90
C GLN A 11 -7.81 -8.31 -35.68
N ALA A 12 -7.47 -9.42 -35.03
CA ALA A 12 -8.15 -9.83 -33.80
C ALA A 12 -7.87 -8.84 -32.62
N ILE A 13 -6.66 -8.31 -32.55
CA ILE A 13 -6.27 -7.29 -31.57
C ILE A 13 -7.05 -5.99 -31.84
N GLN A 14 -7.05 -5.49 -33.06
CA GLN A 14 -7.80 -4.28 -33.45
C GLN A 14 -9.31 -4.43 -33.19
N ASN A 15 -9.88 -5.59 -33.49
CA ASN A 15 -11.28 -5.87 -33.18
C ASN A 15 -11.55 -5.89 -31.67
N ALA A 16 -10.63 -6.44 -30.88
CA ALA A 16 -10.74 -6.44 -29.41
C ALA A 16 -10.65 -5.02 -28.82
N GLU A 17 -9.76 -4.19 -29.33
CA GLU A 17 -9.65 -2.77 -28.94
C GLU A 17 -10.92 -1.99 -29.32
N ALA A 18 -11.44 -2.15 -30.52
CA ALA A 18 -12.69 -1.52 -30.93
C ALA A 18 -13.89 -1.98 -30.07
N LEU A 19 -13.94 -3.26 -29.72
CA LEU A 19 -14.97 -3.81 -28.84
C LEU A 19 -14.83 -3.22 -27.42
N LEU A 20 -13.62 -3.11 -26.90
CA LEU A 20 -13.35 -2.48 -25.59
C LEU A 20 -13.85 -1.03 -25.57
N GLN A 21 -13.53 -0.24 -26.60
CA GLN A 21 -13.98 1.15 -26.71
C GLN A 21 -15.50 1.26 -26.75
N SER A 22 -16.16 0.39 -27.55
CA SER A 22 -17.62 0.34 -27.63
C SER A 22 -18.26 -0.02 -26.30
N ARG A 23 -17.72 -1.01 -25.58
CA ARG A 23 -18.20 -1.44 -24.27
C ARG A 23 -17.99 -0.37 -23.20
N ARG A 24 -16.84 0.31 -23.22
CA ARG A 24 -16.56 1.42 -22.32
C ARG A 24 -17.53 2.57 -22.51
N ARG A 25 -17.88 2.90 -23.77
CA ARG A 25 -18.86 3.95 -24.06
C ARG A 25 -20.25 3.59 -23.56
N GLY A 26 -20.62 2.30 -23.60
CA GLY A 26 -21.95 1.82 -23.24
C GLY A 26 -23.04 2.24 -24.23
N ASP A 27 -24.30 2.29 -23.77
CA ASP A 27 -25.45 2.70 -24.59
C ASP A 27 -25.32 4.16 -25.01
N PRO A 28 -25.28 4.45 -26.34
CA PRO A 28 -25.21 5.83 -26.84
C PRO A 28 -26.41 6.71 -26.47
N ALA A 29 -27.55 6.13 -26.09
CA ALA A 29 -28.73 6.88 -25.62
C ALA A 29 -28.52 7.45 -24.20
N ILE A 30 -27.57 6.92 -23.43
CA ILE A 30 -27.20 7.43 -22.12
C ILE A 30 -26.07 8.46 -22.31
N PRO A 31 -26.16 9.66 -21.69
CA PRO A 31 -25.07 10.64 -21.73
C PRO A 31 -23.74 10.06 -21.28
N GLU A 32 -22.67 10.43 -21.97
CA GLU A 32 -21.34 9.99 -21.56
C GLU A 32 -20.93 10.62 -20.23
N LEU A 33 -20.35 9.82 -19.34
CA LEU A 33 -19.78 10.30 -18.07
C LEU A 33 -18.66 11.31 -18.35
N SER A 34 -18.78 12.53 -17.84
CA SER A 34 -17.75 13.57 -17.95
C SER A 34 -16.62 13.38 -16.94
N LEU A 35 -15.47 14.00 -17.16
CA LEU A 35 -14.37 14.00 -16.20
C LEU A 35 -14.78 14.72 -14.90
N ASP A 36 -15.47 15.87 -15.02
CA ASP A 36 -15.97 16.63 -13.87
C ASP A 36 -16.90 15.78 -12.98
N GLN A 37 -17.76 14.95 -13.60
CA GLN A 37 -18.62 14.05 -12.83
C GLN A 37 -17.83 12.99 -12.06
N ILE A 38 -16.77 12.46 -12.65
CA ILE A 38 -15.90 11.49 -11.97
C ILE A 38 -15.16 12.19 -10.83
N GLU A 39 -14.56 13.34 -11.11
CA GLU A 39 -13.79 14.11 -10.14
C GLU A 39 -14.63 14.49 -8.92
N GLN A 40 -15.83 15.07 -9.17
CA GLN A 40 -16.68 15.61 -8.11
C GLN A 40 -17.51 14.54 -7.36
N GLN A 41 -17.89 13.45 -8.02
CA GLN A 41 -18.81 12.48 -7.45
C GLN A 41 -18.16 11.15 -7.09
N LEU A 42 -16.96 10.86 -7.60
CA LEU A 42 -16.17 9.67 -7.28
C LEU A 42 -14.82 10.05 -6.62
N THR A 43 -14.82 11.11 -5.82
CA THR A 43 -13.64 11.72 -5.21
C THR A 43 -12.71 10.70 -4.54
N LEU A 44 -13.28 9.77 -3.73
CA LEU A 44 -12.44 8.76 -3.05
C LEU A 44 -11.75 7.78 -4.02
N ALA A 45 -12.33 7.53 -5.19
CA ALA A 45 -11.68 6.72 -6.22
C ALA A 45 -10.55 7.50 -6.89
N VAL A 46 -10.78 8.78 -7.21
CA VAL A 46 -9.78 9.71 -7.77
C VAL A 46 -8.57 9.81 -6.83
N GLU A 47 -8.81 10.05 -5.56
CA GLU A 47 -7.75 10.20 -4.55
C GLU A 47 -6.96 8.92 -4.33
N ARG A 48 -7.62 7.75 -4.36
CA ARG A 48 -6.93 6.47 -4.34
C ARG A 48 -6.01 6.30 -5.54
N VAL A 49 -6.48 6.62 -6.74
CA VAL A 49 -5.69 6.52 -7.97
C VAL A 49 -4.48 7.46 -7.92
N MET A 50 -4.66 8.72 -7.50
CA MET A 50 -3.55 9.66 -7.28
C MET A 50 -2.53 9.12 -6.30
N CYS A 51 -2.97 8.62 -5.15
CA CYS A 51 -2.11 8.13 -4.08
C CYS A 51 -1.27 6.93 -4.53
N GLU A 52 -1.91 5.91 -5.11
CA GLU A 52 -1.25 4.66 -5.50
C GLU A 52 -0.41 4.79 -6.79
N SER A 53 -0.70 5.79 -7.63
CA SER A 53 0.15 6.13 -8.78
C SER A 53 1.32 7.06 -8.44
N SER A 54 1.31 7.69 -7.28
CA SER A 54 2.27 8.73 -6.86
C SER A 54 2.25 9.96 -7.78
N LEU A 55 1.06 10.38 -8.23
CA LEU A 55 0.85 11.58 -9.02
C LEU A 55 -0.41 12.31 -8.52
N TYR A 56 -0.23 13.51 -7.98
CA TYR A 56 -1.32 14.34 -7.48
C TYR A 56 -1.87 15.20 -8.63
N ASP A 57 -2.90 14.69 -9.31
CA ASP A 57 -3.60 15.37 -10.40
C ASP A 57 -4.99 14.75 -10.54
N GLN A 58 -6.02 15.50 -10.16
CA GLN A 58 -7.40 15.02 -10.10
C GLN A 58 -7.98 14.76 -11.50
N GLU A 59 -7.72 15.66 -12.46
CA GLU A 59 -8.20 15.53 -13.83
C GLU A 59 -7.60 14.30 -14.53
N LEU A 60 -6.28 14.11 -14.41
CA LEU A 60 -5.61 12.95 -14.98
C LEU A 60 -6.04 11.64 -14.30
N ALA A 61 -6.28 11.66 -12.99
CA ALA A 61 -6.82 10.50 -12.28
C ALA A 61 -8.25 10.17 -12.73
N ALA A 62 -9.12 11.17 -12.90
CA ALA A 62 -10.46 10.99 -13.44
C ALA A 62 -10.42 10.45 -14.88
N LEU A 63 -9.51 10.95 -15.71
CA LEU A 63 -9.29 10.44 -17.06
C LEU A 63 -8.84 8.97 -17.06
N ALA A 64 -7.92 8.60 -16.17
CA ALA A 64 -7.45 7.23 -16.03
C ALA A 64 -8.59 6.28 -15.59
N ILE A 65 -9.43 6.69 -14.65
CA ILE A 65 -10.63 5.95 -14.22
C ILE A 65 -11.61 5.75 -15.39
N LYS A 66 -11.86 6.82 -16.16
CA LYS A 66 -12.73 6.76 -17.33
C LYS A 66 -12.15 5.81 -18.40
N GLN A 67 -10.87 5.92 -18.67
CA GLN A 67 -10.18 5.09 -19.69
C GLN A 67 -10.15 3.61 -19.29
N SER A 68 -9.95 3.31 -18.02
CA SER A 68 -9.90 1.94 -17.49
C SER A 68 -11.29 1.32 -17.24
N TRP A 69 -12.37 1.99 -17.65
CA TRP A 69 -13.73 1.50 -17.45
C TRP A 69 -14.10 1.32 -15.96
N GLY A 70 -13.50 2.12 -15.08
CA GLY A 70 -13.72 2.07 -13.64
C GLY A 70 -12.88 1.03 -12.89
N ASP A 71 -11.98 0.31 -13.56
CA ASP A 71 -10.99 -0.55 -12.91
C ASP A 71 -9.88 0.31 -12.31
N LEU A 72 -9.87 0.43 -10.98
CA LEU A 72 -8.92 1.30 -10.30
C LEU A 72 -7.47 0.80 -10.38
N VAL A 73 -7.24 -0.51 -10.48
CA VAL A 73 -5.87 -1.05 -10.61
C VAL A 73 -5.30 -0.69 -11.98
N GLU A 74 -6.11 -0.83 -13.03
CA GLU A 74 -5.72 -0.39 -14.37
C GLU A 74 -5.55 1.13 -14.46
N ALA A 75 -6.43 1.92 -13.80
CA ALA A 75 -6.29 3.36 -13.73
C ALA A 75 -4.98 3.78 -13.06
N ILE A 76 -4.60 3.15 -11.94
CA ILE A 76 -3.33 3.37 -11.25
C ILE A 76 -2.14 3.04 -12.17
N PHE A 77 -2.23 1.93 -12.91
CA PHE A 77 -1.19 1.55 -13.89
C PHE A 77 -1.03 2.61 -14.98
N LEU A 78 -2.13 3.06 -15.59
CA LEU A 78 -2.13 4.08 -16.64
C LEU A 78 -1.53 5.39 -16.15
N LEU A 79 -1.95 5.86 -14.98
CA LEU A 79 -1.47 7.12 -14.42
C LEU A 79 -0.01 7.03 -13.99
N ARG A 80 0.42 5.89 -13.43
CA ARG A 80 1.82 5.63 -13.08
C ARG A 80 2.72 5.59 -14.34
N ALA A 81 2.25 4.96 -15.42
CA ALA A 81 2.96 4.94 -16.70
C ALA A 81 3.09 6.36 -17.27
N TYR A 82 2.01 7.13 -17.27
CA TYR A 82 2.03 8.52 -17.73
C TYR A 82 3.01 9.38 -16.91
N ARG A 83 3.02 9.25 -15.59
CA ARG A 83 3.97 9.96 -14.72
C ARG A 83 5.42 9.78 -15.16
N THR A 84 5.81 8.59 -15.67
CA THR A 84 7.18 8.34 -16.12
C THR A 84 7.58 9.15 -17.35
N THR A 85 6.62 9.72 -18.06
CA THR A 85 6.85 10.58 -19.23
C THR A 85 7.05 12.05 -18.85
N LEU A 86 6.73 12.42 -17.60
CA LEU A 86 6.82 13.79 -17.11
C LEU A 86 8.25 14.12 -16.68
N PRO A 87 8.80 15.27 -17.07
CA PRO A 87 10.06 15.74 -16.53
C PRO A 87 9.88 16.19 -15.08
N ARG A 88 10.91 15.98 -14.25
CA ARG A 88 10.96 16.59 -12.92
C ARG A 88 11.75 17.88 -13.00
N PHE A 89 11.15 18.98 -12.60
CA PHE A 89 11.79 20.28 -12.57
C PHE A 89 12.47 20.55 -11.22
N TYR A 90 11.74 20.29 -10.11
CA TYR A 90 12.20 20.60 -8.76
C TYR A 90 11.80 19.50 -7.77
N TYR A 91 12.39 19.57 -6.58
CA TYR A 91 11.93 18.85 -5.40
C TYR A 91 11.19 19.82 -4.48
N SER A 92 10.10 19.39 -3.87
CA SER A 92 9.45 20.16 -2.83
C SER A 92 10.31 20.18 -1.56
N GLN A 93 10.18 21.26 -0.79
CA GLN A 93 10.60 21.22 0.61
C GLN A 93 9.77 20.18 1.36
N PRO A 94 10.25 19.66 2.51
CA PRO A 94 9.46 18.80 3.36
C PRO A 94 8.12 19.46 3.71
N LEU A 95 7.02 18.70 3.54
CA LEU A 95 5.69 19.21 3.87
C LEU A 95 5.58 19.47 5.38
N ASP A 96 5.18 20.67 5.77
CA ASP A 96 4.94 21.03 7.16
C ASP A 96 3.48 20.75 7.55
N THR A 97 3.20 19.51 7.95
CA THR A 97 1.85 19.14 8.39
C THR A 97 1.42 19.79 9.71
N SER A 98 2.29 20.53 10.41
CA SER A 98 1.90 21.35 11.57
C SER A 98 1.05 22.54 11.16
N LYS A 99 1.20 23.00 9.91
CA LYS A 99 0.44 24.12 9.31
C LYS A 99 -0.78 23.67 8.51
N MET A 100 -1.12 22.38 8.58
CA MET A 100 -2.29 21.86 7.88
C MET A 100 -3.56 22.65 8.17
N GLN A 101 -4.28 23.03 7.14
CA GLN A 101 -5.65 23.57 7.24
C GLN A 101 -6.61 22.41 7.50
N ILE A 102 -6.90 22.15 8.76
CA ILE A 102 -7.52 20.91 9.22
C ILE A 102 -9.04 20.94 8.93
N GLN A 103 -9.48 20.03 8.07
CA GLN A 103 -10.88 19.79 7.74
C GLN A 103 -11.50 18.68 8.62
N ARG A 104 -10.73 17.67 8.99
CA ARG A 104 -11.09 16.60 9.92
C ARG A 104 -9.98 16.38 10.92
N ARG A 105 -10.34 16.23 12.21
CA ARG A 105 -9.41 15.89 13.28
C ARG A 105 -10.08 15.09 14.37
N ILE A 106 -9.62 13.89 14.61
CA ILE A 106 -10.12 13.04 15.70
C ILE A 106 -8.97 12.35 16.45
N SER A 107 -9.21 12.04 17.70
CA SER A 107 -8.33 11.23 18.54
C SER A 107 -9.16 10.24 19.34
N ALA A 108 -8.63 9.02 19.53
CA ALA A 108 -9.25 7.98 20.35
C ALA A 108 -8.58 7.84 21.73
N ILE A 109 -7.48 8.56 22.00
CA ILE A 109 -6.71 8.39 23.24
C ILE A 109 -7.04 9.41 24.32
N PHE A 110 -7.56 10.58 23.94
CA PHE A 110 -8.02 11.59 24.89
C PHE A 110 -9.41 12.10 24.50
N LYS A 111 -10.26 12.31 25.52
CA LYS A 111 -11.59 12.89 25.33
C LYS A 111 -11.49 14.36 24.90
N ASP A 112 -10.68 15.11 25.60
CA ASP A 112 -10.45 16.53 25.37
C ASP A 112 -9.05 16.72 24.80
N VAL A 113 -8.98 17.17 23.54
CA VAL A 113 -7.71 17.40 22.84
C VAL A 113 -7.48 18.89 22.66
N PRO A 114 -6.22 19.37 22.75
CA PRO A 114 -5.90 20.77 22.45
C PRO A 114 -6.42 21.19 21.08
N GLY A 115 -7.14 22.30 20.96
CA GLY A 115 -7.77 22.76 19.72
C GLY A 115 -9.04 22.01 19.32
N GLY A 116 -9.49 21.04 20.11
CA GLY A 116 -10.74 20.30 19.89
C GLY A 116 -10.65 19.21 18.85
N GLN A 117 -11.75 18.46 18.74
CA GLN A 117 -11.97 17.46 17.68
C GLN A 117 -12.92 18.02 16.62
N ARG A 118 -12.75 17.58 15.39
CA ARG A 118 -13.58 17.94 14.25
C ARG A 118 -13.92 16.71 13.42
N LEU A 119 -15.21 16.40 13.31
CA LEU A 119 -15.65 15.20 12.59
C LEU A 119 -15.38 15.28 11.08
N GLY A 120 -15.63 16.42 10.46
CA GLY A 120 -15.52 16.57 9.01
C GLY A 120 -16.46 15.63 8.25
N THR A 121 -16.13 15.37 7.00
CA THR A 121 -16.85 14.41 6.16
C THR A 121 -16.44 12.99 6.53
N THR A 122 -17.41 12.14 6.94
CA THR A 122 -17.11 10.78 7.39
C THR A 122 -18.30 9.83 7.24
N PHE A 123 -18.00 8.54 7.04
CA PHE A 123 -18.99 7.46 7.10
C PHE A 123 -19.20 6.88 8.52
N ASP A 124 -18.46 7.33 9.52
CA ASP A 124 -18.37 6.68 10.83
C ASP A 124 -19.71 6.59 11.56
N TYR A 125 -20.56 7.60 11.40
CA TYR A 125 -21.82 7.73 12.13
C TYR A 125 -23.07 7.41 11.30
N ILE A 126 -22.92 6.93 10.08
CA ILE A 126 -24.02 6.46 9.25
C ILE A 126 -24.35 4.99 9.55
N HIS A 127 -25.61 4.61 9.38
CA HIS A 127 -26.05 3.22 9.63
C HIS A 127 -25.54 2.18 8.61
N ARG A 128 -24.81 2.59 7.56
CA ARG A 128 -24.30 1.73 6.47
C ARG A 128 -25.44 0.97 5.75
N LEU A 129 -26.61 1.60 5.63
CA LEU A 129 -27.77 1.12 4.86
C LEU A 129 -27.73 1.77 3.47
N LEU A 130 -28.29 1.06 2.48
CA LEU A 130 -28.49 1.65 1.16
C LEU A 130 -29.48 2.81 1.25
N ASP A 131 -29.11 3.95 0.70
CA ASP A 131 -29.98 5.11 0.59
C ASP A 131 -30.71 5.12 -0.75
N PHE A 132 -31.95 4.62 -0.75
CA PHE A 132 -32.77 4.57 -1.95
C PHE A 132 -33.22 5.95 -2.46
N LYS A 133 -33.01 7.02 -1.69
CA LYS A 133 -33.28 8.38 -2.16
C LYS A 133 -32.32 8.80 -3.28
N LEU A 134 -31.11 8.21 -3.32
CA LEU A 134 -30.15 8.45 -4.37
C LEU A 134 -30.57 7.93 -5.75
N ILE A 135 -31.68 7.18 -5.84
CA ILE A 135 -32.29 6.81 -7.14
C ILE A 135 -32.93 8.04 -7.80
N ALA A 136 -33.38 9.02 -6.99
CA ALA A 136 -33.93 10.27 -7.51
C ALA A 136 -32.81 11.25 -7.82
N GLU A 137 -32.68 11.63 -9.09
CA GLU A 137 -31.67 12.58 -9.55
C GLU A 137 -32.08 14.03 -9.22
N GLY A 138 -31.08 14.93 -9.14
CA GLY A 138 -31.28 16.37 -9.07
C GLY A 138 -31.58 16.93 -7.67
N GLN A 139 -31.49 16.14 -6.61
CA GLN A 139 -31.54 16.67 -5.24
C GLN A 139 -30.17 17.23 -4.83
N VAL A 140 -30.14 18.51 -4.47
CA VAL A 140 -28.95 19.15 -3.93
C VAL A 140 -29.05 19.15 -2.40
N PRO A 141 -28.24 18.35 -1.67
CA PRO A 141 -28.25 18.40 -0.22
C PRO A 141 -27.67 19.71 0.27
N THR A 142 -28.26 20.24 1.33
CA THR A 142 -27.73 21.42 2.05
C THR A 142 -26.96 20.94 3.27
N ALA A 143 -25.71 21.35 3.39
CA ALA A 143 -24.89 21.13 4.57
C ALA A 143 -24.50 22.48 5.18
N PRO A 144 -24.35 22.58 6.52
CA PRO A 144 -23.73 23.75 7.12
C PRO A 144 -22.28 23.84 6.64
N GLU A 145 -21.85 25.06 6.28
CA GLU A 145 -20.44 25.29 6.02
C GLU A 145 -19.63 24.99 7.27
N ALA A 146 -18.58 24.22 7.07
CA ALA A 146 -17.66 23.87 8.11
C ALA A 146 -16.35 24.63 7.88
N GLU A 147 -16.03 25.58 8.75
CA GLU A 147 -14.76 26.32 8.67
C GLU A 147 -13.60 25.39 9.04
N ALA A 148 -12.51 25.44 8.26
CA ALA A 148 -11.29 24.71 8.58
C ALA A 148 -10.62 25.26 9.85
N ILE A 149 -9.92 24.43 10.62
CA ILE A 149 -9.04 24.89 11.68
C ILE A 149 -7.74 25.35 11.00
N THR A 150 -7.54 26.65 10.96
CA THR A 150 -6.37 27.28 10.32
C THR A 150 -5.26 27.61 11.32
N GLU A 151 -5.59 27.61 12.61
CA GLU A 151 -4.60 27.81 13.66
C GLU A 151 -3.75 26.56 13.86
N SER A 152 -2.46 26.75 14.08
CA SER A 152 -1.57 25.65 14.47
C SER A 152 -1.98 25.11 15.83
N VAL A 153 -2.35 23.85 15.88
CA VAL A 153 -2.75 23.16 17.13
C VAL A 153 -1.72 22.11 17.53
N LEU A 154 -1.49 22.02 18.84
CA LEU A 154 -0.61 21.00 19.40
C LEU A 154 -1.11 19.60 19.00
N ARG A 155 -0.20 18.77 18.53
CA ARG A 155 -0.51 17.37 18.23
C ARG A 155 -0.84 16.59 19.50
N VAL A 156 -1.79 15.69 19.40
CA VAL A 156 -2.24 14.90 20.56
C VAL A 156 -1.09 14.06 21.14
N ILE A 157 -0.23 13.52 20.28
CA ILE A 157 0.92 12.70 20.67
C ILE A 157 1.98 13.52 21.41
N ASP A 158 2.15 14.80 21.12
CA ASP A 158 3.11 15.67 21.83
C ASP A 158 2.80 15.77 23.32
N THR A 159 1.56 15.50 23.72
CA THR A 159 1.19 15.41 25.14
C THR A 159 1.90 14.23 25.82
N LEU A 160 1.99 13.08 25.17
CA LEU A 160 2.71 11.90 25.67
C LEU A 160 4.22 12.09 25.61
N ASP A 161 4.74 12.79 24.61
CA ASP A 161 6.15 13.15 24.50
C ASP A 161 6.60 14.04 25.67
N ARG A 162 5.78 15.01 26.08
CA ARG A 162 6.06 15.88 27.24
C ARG A 162 6.14 15.13 28.56
N GLU A 163 5.44 14.00 28.67
CA GLU A 163 5.51 13.12 29.83
C GLU A 163 6.68 12.11 29.74
N GLY A 164 7.43 12.11 28.64
CA GLY A 164 8.50 11.15 28.37
C GLY A 164 8.02 9.73 28.16
N LEU A 165 6.75 9.55 27.76
CA LEU A 165 6.12 8.23 27.59
C LEU A 165 6.16 7.72 26.14
N MET A 166 6.54 8.55 25.18
CA MET A 166 6.69 8.13 23.79
C MET A 166 8.12 7.71 23.48
N GLN A 167 8.28 6.71 22.63
CA GLN A 167 9.57 6.36 22.06
C GLN A 167 10.13 7.54 21.26
N ALA A 168 11.35 7.95 21.58
CA ALA A 168 12.10 8.92 20.80
C ALA A 168 12.34 8.35 19.38
N GLU A 169 12.06 9.13 18.34
CA GLU A 169 12.39 8.75 16.96
C GLU A 169 13.77 9.31 16.60
N GLU A 170 14.72 8.42 16.35
CA GLU A 170 16.03 8.81 15.82
C GLU A 170 15.85 9.36 14.41
N GLY A 171 16.29 10.59 14.16
CA GLY A 171 16.40 11.18 12.81
C GLY A 171 15.24 12.04 12.32
N GLN A 172 14.10 12.11 13.01
CA GLN A 172 13.14 13.19 12.80
C GLN A 172 13.38 14.24 13.87
N GLY A 173 14.02 15.33 13.49
CA GLY A 173 14.10 16.50 14.35
C GLY A 173 12.70 16.90 14.78
N SER A 174 12.30 16.46 15.96
CA SER A 174 11.12 16.97 16.65
C SER A 174 11.36 18.46 16.88
N ARG A 175 10.86 19.30 15.96
CA ARG A 175 10.68 20.71 16.25
C ARG A 175 9.49 20.83 17.19
N GLY A 176 9.71 20.34 18.43
CA GLY A 176 8.85 20.66 19.54
C GLY A 176 8.95 22.16 19.81
N ALA A 177 7.82 22.83 19.83
CA ALA A 177 7.72 24.18 20.32
C ALA A 177 8.19 24.22 21.79
N GLY A 178 9.36 24.79 22.02
CA GLY A 178 9.79 25.13 23.39
C GLY A 178 11.28 24.98 23.65
N GLU A 179 12.12 25.74 22.96
CA GLU A 179 13.33 26.31 23.56
C GLU A 179 13.73 27.57 22.76
N GLN A 180 13.69 28.69 23.44
CA GLN A 180 14.27 29.94 22.98
C GLN A 180 15.79 29.82 22.98
N GLY A 181 16.40 30.08 21.83
CA GLY A 181 17.78 30.48 21.72
C GLY A 181 18.77 29.41 21.26
N GLU A 182 18.81 29.24 19.94
CA GLU A 182 20.06 29.24 19.19
C GLU A 182 19.67 29.34 17.71
N GLN A 183 20.01 30.49 17.12
CA GLN A 183 19.91 30.68 15.67
C GLN A 183 20.92 29.73 15.02
N VAL A 184 20.43 28.60 14.53
CA VAL A 184 21.17 27.81 13.52
C VAL A 184 20.91 28.46 12.19
N ASN A 185 21.93 29.07 11.63
CA ASN A 185 21.93 29.60 10.27
C ASN A 185 21.58 28.48 9.27
N ASN A 186 20.36 28.52 8.75
CA ASN A 186 19.85 27.62 7.74
C ASN A 186 20.18 28.10 6.31
N ASP A 187 21.40 28.55 6.07
CA ASP A 187 21.86 29.02 4.75
C ASP A 187 22.77 28.01 4.04
N SER A 188 22.40 26.73 4.09
CA SER A 188 23.06 25.75 3.21
C SER A 188 21.99 24.98 2.44
N PRO A 189 22.04 24.98 1.08
CA PRO A 189 21.21 24.07 0.31
C PRO A 189 21.53 22.64 0.74
N LEU A 190 20.48 21.83 0.90
CA LEU A 190 20.61 20.42 1.29
C LEU A 190 21.65 19.75 0.39
N SER A 191 22.74 19.27 0.99
CA SER A 191 23.74 18.48 0.25
C SER A 191 23.06 17.31 -0.47
N PRO A 192 23.53 16.91 -1.66
CA PRO A 192 22.98 15.76 -2.39
C PRO A 192 22.93 14.46 -1.58
N SER A 193 23.72 14.37 -0.50
CA SER A 193 23.74 13.25 0.44
C SER A 193 22.62 13.29 1.49
N SER A 194 21.80 14.34 1.54
CA SER A 194 20.72 14.52 2.51
C SER A 194 19.29 14.41 1.91
N GLN A 195 19.20 14.11 0.62
CA GLN A 195 17.88 13.92 0.00
C GLN A 195 17.28 12.58 0.44
N PRO A 196 15.99 12.55 0.77
CA PRO A 196 15.31 11.30 1.10
C PRO A 196 15.30 10.36 -0.10
N PHE A 197 15.17 9.06 0.15
CA PHE A 197 15.01 8.04 -0.88
C PHE A 197 13.83 8.41 -1.80
N ASP A 198 13.96 8.14 -3.10
CA ASP A 198 12.92 8.42 -4.10
C ASP A 198 12.52 7.14 -4.84
N LEU A 199 11.47 6.49 -4.35
CA LEU A 199 10.93 5.25 -4.91
C LEU A 199 10.42 5.41 -6.35
N THR A 200 10.22 6.64 -6.83
CA THR A 200 9.83 6.89 -8.23
C THR A 200 10.99 6.79 -9.20
N ARG A 201 12.23 6.79 -8.71
CA ARG A 201 13.45 6.80 -9.52
C ARG A 201 14.48 5.74 -9.14
N GLN A 202 14.41 5.25 -7.93
CA GLN A 202 15.36 4.28 -7.40
C GLN A 202 14.63 2.97 -7.07
N PRO A 203 15.20 1.81 -7.42
CA PRO A 203 14.61 0.53 -7.04
C PRO A 203 14.72 0.35 -5.52
N LEU A 204 13.72 -0.30 -4.95
CA LEU A 204 13.74 -0.68 -3.55
C LEU A 204 14.84 -1.73 -3.32
N THR A 205 15.65 -1.53 -2.30
CA THR A 205 16.72 -2.47 -1.87
C THR A 205 16.52 -2.83 -0.41
N PHE A 206 17.04 -4.00 -0.02
CA PHE A 206 16.96 -4.49 1.36
C PHE A 206 18.36 -4.58 2.00
N PRO A 207 18.50 -4.22 3.27
CA PRO A 207 17.46 -3.68 4.17
C PRO A 207 16.99 -2.29 3.73
N ALA A 208 15.68 -2.03 3.85
CA ALA A 208 15.06 -0.76 3.47
C ALA A 208 15.00 0.19 4.67
N GLU A 209 15.48 1.41 4.48
CA GLU A 209 15.36 2.48 5.46
C GLU A 209 13.89 2.91 5.66
N ARG A 210 13.58 3.58 6.75
CA ARG A 210 12.19 3.89 7.12
C ARG A 210 11.51 4.82 6.10
N ASP A 211 12.21 5.78 5.54
CA ASP A 211 11.69 6.69 4.51
C ASP A 211 11.27 5.92 3.24
N ALA A 212 12.10 4.97 2.78
CA ALA A 212 11.76 4.08 1.67
C ALA A 212 10.57 3.18 2.00
N ARG A 213 10.51 2.63 3.23
CA ARG A 213 9.37 1.84 3.70
C ARG A 213 8.08 2.65 3.68
N LEU A 214 8.08 3.86 4.22
CA LEU A 214 6.91 4.74 4.26
C LEU A 214 6.45 5.14 2.85
N GLN A 215 7.36 5.46 1.94
CA GLN A 215 7.01 5.75 0.55
C GLN A 215 6.38 4.54 -0.15
N ASN A 216 6.93 3.33 0.06
CA ASN A 216 6.36 2.11 -0.49
C ASN A 216 4.94 1.86 0.04
N LEU A 217 4.72 1.99 1.35
CA LEU A 217 3.40 1.84 1.96
C LEU A 217 2.39 2.89 1.44
N ALA A 218 2.82 4.15 1.25
CA ALA A 218 1.94 5.18 0.71
C ALA A 218 1.45 4.84 -0.71
N ARG A 219 2.28 4.17 -1.51
CA ARG A 219 1.94 3.71 -2.87
C ARG A 219 1.29 2.32 -2.92
N ALA A 220 1.31 1.58 -1.82
CA ALA A 220 0.80 0.22 -1.73
C ALA A 220 -0.71 0.12 -2.01
N ASP A 221 -1.17 -1.06 -2.40
CA ASP A 221 -2.59 -1.39 -2.51
C ASP A 221 -3.30 -1.23 -1.15
N GLU A 222 -4.39 -0.47 -1.14
CA GLU A 222 -5.16 -0.22 0.08
C GLU A 222 -5.70 -1.51 0.70
N GLY A 223 -6.21 -2.44 -0.13
CA GLY A 223 -6.78 -3.69 0.33
C GLY A 223 -5.74 -4.62 0.95
N PHE A 224 -4.55 -4.67 0.37
CA PHE A 224 -3.42 -5.41 0.92
C PHE A 224 -3.00 -4.87 2.29
N LEU A 225 -2.82 -3.55 2.40
CA LEU A 225 -2.50 -2.90 3.67
C LEU A 225 -3.57 -3.14 4.73
N LEU A 226 -4.85 -3.01 4.35
CA LEU A 226 -5.97 -3.24 5.26
C LEU A 226 -5.98 -4.67 5.81
N SER A 227 -5.72 -5.66 4.95
CA SER A 227 -5.63 -7.07 5.35
C SER A 227 -4.46 -7.34 6.29
N LEU A 228 -3.30 -6.75 6.04
CA LEU A 228 -2.13 -6.84 6.92
C LEU A 228 -2.38 -6.15 8.26
N ALA A 229 -2.91 -4.93 8.26
CA ALA A 229 -3.27 -4.21 9.47
C ALA A 229 -4.29 -4.99 10.31
N TYR A 230 -5.30 -5.59 9.67
CA TYR A 230 -6.24 -6.48 10.34
C TYR A 230 -5.54 -7.70 10.95
N SER A 231 -4.59 -8.32 10.24
CA SER A 231 -3.86 -9.48 10.75
C SER A 231 -3.06 -9.16 12.03
N THR A 232 -2.52 -7.95 12.17
CA THR A 232 -1.79 -7.54 13.38
C THR A 232 -2.68 -7.53 14.61
N GLN A 233 -3.95 -7.18 14.45
CA GLN A 233 -4.91 -7.10 15.57
C GLN A 233 -5.52 -8.45 15.91
N ARG A 234 -5.86 -9.26 14.90
CA ARG A 234 -6.51 -10.57 15.06
C ARG A 234 -5.56 -11.70 15.39
N GLY A 235 -4.37 -11.70 14.77
CA GLY A 235 -3.43 -12.81 14.83
C GLY A 235 -2.44 -12.68 16.00
N TYR A 236 -1.38 -11.96 15.78
CA TYR A 236 -0.21 -11.90 16.66
C TYR A 236 -0.08 -10.60 17.46
N GLY A 237 -0.83 -9.56 17.09
CA GLY A 237 -0.83 -8.29 17.82
C GLY A 237 -1.49 -8.47 19.19
N ARG A 238 -0.70 -8.59 20.24
CA ARG A 238 -1.20 -8.75 21.61
C ARG A 238 -1.61 -7.45 22.28
N ASN A 239 -1.23 -6.32 21.68
CA ASN A 239 -1.52 -4.98 22.18
C ASN A 239 -2.53 -4.31 21.24
N HIS A 240 -3.61 -3.81 21.81
CA HIS A 240 -4.59 -3.05 21.07
C HIS A 240 -3.98 -1.69 20.66
N PRO A 241 -3.92 -1.35 19.35
CA PRO A 241 -3.52 -0.04 18.89
C PRO A 241 -4.64 0.97 19.08
N PHE A 242 -4.27 2.23 19.23
CA PHE A 242 -5.20 3.34 19.36
C PHE A 242 -4.89 4.41 18.32
N ALA A 243 -5.93 5.03 17.74
CA ALA A 243 -5.75 6.22 16.93
C ALA A 243 -5.33 7.38 17.84
N GLY A 244 -4.04 7.67 17.87
CA GLY A 244 -3.49 8.82 18.60
C GLY A 244 -4.03 10.11 18.02
N GLU A 245 -3.91 10.26 16.70
CA GLU A 245 -4.51 11.37 15.98
C GLU A 245 -4.73 10.98 14.50
N ILE A 246 -5.86 11.38 13.95
CA ILE A 246 -6.17 11.35 12.52
C ILE A 246 -6.46 12.77 12.10
N ARG A 247 -5.76 13.27 11.09
CA ARG A 247 -5.97 14.60 10.51
C ARG A 247 -6.12 14.50 9.00
N ILE A 248 -7.05 15.26 8.46
CA ILE A 248 -7.23 15.44 7.02
C ILE A 248 -7.36 16.93 6.76
N GLY A 249 -6.63 17.44 5.79
CA GLY A 249 -6.65 18.83 5.45
C GLY A 249 -5.64 19.18 4.36
N GLU A 250 -5.55 20.45 4.06
CA GLU A 250 -4.67 20.98 3.01
C GLU A 250 -3.33 21.40 3.60
N VAL A 251 -2.28 21.11 2.84
CA VAL A 251 -0.89 21.47 3.18
C VAL A 251 -0.25 22.11 1.96
N GLU A 252 0.42 23.22 2.19
CA GLU A 252 1.12 23.96 1.16
C GLU A 252 2.35 23.21 0.66
N VAL A 253 2.54 23.14 -0.65
CA VAL A 253 3.71 22.58 -1.31
C VAL A 253 4.65 23.71 -1.70
N ILE A 254 5.84 23.70 -1.13
CA ILE A 254 6.85 24.73 -1.30
C ILE A 254 8.02 24.17 -2.11
N ILE A 255 8.54 24.95 -3.05
CA ILE A 255 9.82 24.69 -3.73
C ILE A 255 10.78 25.86 -3.49
N CYS A 256 12.08 25.62 -3.61
CA CYS A 256 13.11 26.66 -3.57
C CYS A 256 13.97 26.54 -4.84
N PRO A 257 13.56 27.20 -5.96
CA PRO A 257 14.35 27.19 -7.17
C PRO A 257 15.71 27.85 -6.95
N GLU A 258 16.79 27.21 -7.40
CA GLU A 258 18.16 27.76 -7.26
C GLU A 258 18.30 29.11 -7.94
N GLU A 259 17.61 29.33 -9.06
CA GLU A 259 17.64 30.58 -9.85
C GLU A 259 17.05 31.76 -9.10
N LEU A 260 16.13 31.51 -8.16
CA LEU A 260 15.43 32.54 -7.40
C LEU A 260 16.01 32.73 -6.01
N GLY A 261 16.52 31.67 -5.39
CA GLY A 261 17.12 31.69 -4.07
C GLY A 261 16.15 31.97 -2.92
N PHE A 262 14.84 31.80 -3.13
CA PHE A 262 13.79 31.90 -2.11
C PHE A 262 12.67 30.90 -2.34
N GLU A 263 11.91 30.64 -1.28
CA GLU A 263 10.80 29.70 -1.29
C GLU A 263 9.57 30.22 -2.01
N ILE A 264 8.91 29.38 -2.78
CA ILE A 264 7.67 29.66 -3.49
C ILE A 264 6.67 28.57 -3.20
N ALA A 265 5.49 28.94 -2.73
CA ALA A 265 4.33 28.06 -2.68
C ALA A 265 3.80 27.85 -4.10
N ILE A 266 3.65 26.58 -4.50
CA ILE A 266 3.21 26.22 -5.85
C ILE A 266 1.81 25.61 -5.88
N ALA A 267 1.36 25.03 -4.79
CA ALA A 267 0.03 24.40 -4.67
C ALA A 267 -0.30 24.10 -3.21
N ASP A 268 -1.58 23.93 -2.94
CA ASP A 268 -2.09 23.26 -1.76
C ASP A 268 -2.53 21.84 -2.16
N ILE A 269 -2.19 20.84 -1.34
CA ILE A 269 -2.60 19.45 -1.55
C ILE A 269 -3.34 18.94 -0.33
N THR A 270 -4.40 18.20 -0.56
CA THR A 270 -5.08 17.45 0.52
C THR A 270 -4.25 16.24 0.90
N VAL A 271 -4.04 16.07 2.20
CA VAL A 271 -3.37 14.90 2.76
C VAL A 271 -4.13 14.33 3.96
N THR A 272 -4.00 13.03 4.14
CA THR A 272 -4.45 12.33 5.35
C THR A 272 -3.23 11.88 6.14
N GLU A 273 -3.13 12.34 7.38
CA GLU A 273 -2.07 11.98 8.32
C GLU A 273 -2.65 11.21 9.50
N VAL A 274 -2.05 10.06 9.82
CA VAL A 274 -2.47 9.20 10.91
C VAL A 274 -1.27 8.82 11.77
N GLN A 275 -1.45 8.94 13.09
CA GLN A 275 -0.54 8.43 14.08
C GLN A 275 -1.26 7.38 14.94
N MET A 276 -0.84 6.12 14.83
CA MET A 276 -1.34 5.03 15.66
C MET A 276 -0.39 4.81 16.84
N VAL A 277 -0.94 4.61 18.02
CA VAL A 277 -0.18 4.46 19.27
C VAL A 277 -0.37 3.04 19.81
N ASN A 278 0.74 2.38 20.09
CA ASN A 278 0.76 1.03 20.67
C ASN A 278 1.54 1.04 21.99
N GLN A 279 1.02 0.36 22.99
CA GLN A 279 1.78 0.08 24.21
C GLN A 279 2.97 -0.84 23.90
N PHE A 280 4.13 -0.49 24.43
CA PHE A 280 5.32 -1.34 24.47
C PHE A 280 5.71 -1.56 25.93
N LYS A 281 5.74 -2.80 26.38
CA LYS A 281 5.97 -3.13 27.80
C LYS A 281 7.42 -3.04 28.24
N GLY A 282 8.31 -2.69 27.31
CA GLY A 282 9.74 -2.69 27.53
C GLY A 282 10.36 -4.09 27.36
N ASN A 283 11.66 -4.09 27.25
CA ASN A 283 12.53 -5.26 27.26
C ASN A 283 13.79 -4.96 28.09
N LYS A 284 14.88 -5.71 27.94
CA LYS A 284 16.12 -5.49 28.68
C LYS A 284 16.84 -4.19 28.31
N GLU A 285 16.60 -3.71 27.10
CA GLU A 285 17.31 -2.56 26.49
C GLU A 285 16.45 -1.31 26.47
N LEU A 286 15.14 -1.46 26.28
CA LEU A 286 14.20 -0.36 26.13
C LEU A 286 13.18 -0.36 27.28
N PRO A 287 12.88 0.81 27.89
CA PRO A 287 11.88 0.93 28.94
C PRO A 287 10.46 0.74 28.43
N ALA A 288 9.50 0.56 29.32
CA ALA A 288 8.08 0.60 28.99
C ALA A 288 7.69 2.00 28.47
N GLN A 289 7.04 2.05 27.32
CA GLN A 289 6.69 3.31 26.64
C GLN A 289 5.58 3.07 25.60
N PHE A 290 5.11 4.11 24.98
CA PHE A 290 4.31 4.01 23.78
C PHE A 290 5.20 4.07 22.53
N THR A 291 4.82 3.31 21.51
CA THR A 291 5.45 3.35 20.19
C THR A 291 4.45 3.87 19.19
N ARG A 292 4.94 4.52 18.16
CA ARG A 292 4.12 5.16 17.13
C ARG A 292 4.29 4.46 15.79
N GLY A 293 3.17 4.17 15.10
CA GLY A 293 3.12 3.93 13.68
C GLY A 293 2.61 5.17 12.96
N TYR A 294 3.12 5.42 11.75
CA TYR A 294 2.85 6.61 10.97
C TYR A 294 2.28 6.29 9.59
N GLY A 295 1.28 7.05 9.18
CA GLY A 295 0.70 7.00 7.85
C GLY A 295 0.46 8.40 7.30
N LEU A 296 0.93 8.65 6.08
CA LEU A 296 0.69 9.87 5.33
C LEU A 296 0.37 9.52 3.89
N THR A 297 -0.77 10.01 3.39
CA THR A 297 -1.26 9.71 2.05
C THR A 297 -1.85 10.95 1.41
N PHE A 298 -1.88 10.99 0.08
CA PHE A 298 -2.63 12.01 -0.65
C PHE A 298 -4.13 11.82 -0.45
N GLY A 299 -4.88 12.93 -0.44
CA GLY A 299 -6.33 12.96 -0.42
C GLY A 299 -6.99 12.43 0.85
N TYR A 300 -8.29 12.16 0.76
CA TYR A 300 -9.12 11.56 1.82
C TYR A 300 -8.94 10.02 1.86
N ASN A 301 -7.81 9.55 2.29
CA ASN A 301 -7.46 8.12 2.33
C ASN A 301 -7.32 7.61 3.78
N GLU A 302 -8.28 7.93 4.65
CA GLU A 302 -8.22 7.64 6.09
C GLU A 302 -7.98 6.15 6.37
N ARG A 303 -8.76 5.26 5.76
CA ARG A 303 -8.62 3.81 5.94
C ARG A 303 -7.24 3.31 5.53
N LYS A 304 -6.71 3.82 4.42
CA LYS A 304 -5.37 3.49 3.94
C LYS A 304 -4.29 4.02 4.87
N ALA A 305 -4.38 5.29 5.28
CA ALA A 305 -3.40 5.91 6.17
C ALA A 305 -3.37 5.24 7.55
N MET A 306 -4.53 4.84 8.09
CA MET A 306 -4.62 4.02 9.31
C MET A 306 -3.95 2.66 9.12
N SER A 307 -4.23 1.97 8.03
CA SER A 307 -3.63 0.68 7.71
C SER A 307 -2.12 0.77 7.54
N MET A 308 -1.66 1.82 6.84
CA MET A 308 -0.26 2.14 6.70
C MET A 308 0.43 2.33 8.07
N ALA A 309 -0.16 3.12 8.97
CA ALA A 309 0.39 3.35 10.29
C ALA A 309 0.49 2.07 11.14
N LEU A 310 -0.50 1.18 11.04
CA LEU A 310 -0.46 -0.11 11.73
C LEU A 310 0.63 -1.03 11.19
N VAL A 311 0.80 -1.08 9.88
CA VAL A 311 1.82 -1.90 9.21
C VAL A 311 3.22 -1.31 9.43
N ASP A 312 3.39 0.03 9.37
CA ASP A 312 4.64 0.71 9.73
C ASP A 312 5.11 0.30 11.12
N ARG A 313 4.22 0.36 12.13
CA ARG A 313 4.56 -0.10 13.48
C ARG A 313 4.89 -1.59 13.53
N ALA A 314 4.18 -2.43 12.79
CA ALA A 314 4.42 -3.87 12.78
C ALA A 314 5.79 -4.21 12.18
N MET A 315 6.20 -3.55 11.12
CA MET A 315 7.52 -3.74 10.48
C MET A 315 8.69 -3.33 11.37
N ARG A 316 8.45 -2.55 12.41
CA ARG A 316 9.47 -2.16 13.39
C ARG A 316 9.68 -3.17 14.53
N ALA A 317 9.10 -4.37 14.39
CA ALA A 317 9.19 -5.41 15.42
C ALA A 317 10.65 -5.78 15.77
N GLU A 318 11.51 -5.91 14.77
CA GLU A 318 12.94 -6.21 14.97
C GLU A 318 13.67 -5.07 15.68
N GLU A 319 13.42 -3.81 15.29
CA GLU A 319 13.98 -2.61 15.95
C GLU A 319 13.61 -2.51 17.43
N LEU A 320 12.46 -3.06 17.80
CA LEU A 320 11.92 -3.08 19.16
C LEU A 320 12.28 -4.37 19.92
N GLY A 321 13.05 -5.28 19.32
CA GLY A 321 13.36 -6.58 19.92
C GLY A 321 12.14 -7.48 20.12
N GLU A 322 11.08 -7.31 19.34
CA GLU A 322 9.89 -8.14 19.37
C GLU A 322 10.06 -9.39 18.48
N THR A 323 9.45 -10.49 18.87
CA THR A 323 9.48 -11.71 18.06
C THR A 323 8.61 -11.56 16.83
N ILE A 324 9.16 -11.86 15.65
CA ILE A 324 8.41 -11.90 14.38
C ILE A 324 7.49 -13.13 14.41
N GLN A 325 6.18 -12.93 14.31
CA GLN A 325 5.15 -13.97 14.37
C GLN A 325 4.18 -13.94 13.19
N GLY A 326 4.15 -12.83 12.43
CA GLY A 326 3.19 -12.64 11.37
C GLY A 326 3.74 -11.89 10.15
N PRO A 327 3.03 -11.96 9.02
CA PRO A 327 3.51 -11.41 7.75
C PRO A 327 3.71 -9.89 7.77
N ALA A 328 2.91 -9.14 8.53
CA ALA A 328 3.05 -7.69 8.61
C ALA A 328 4.33 -7.23 9.35
N GLN A 329 5.01 -8.14 10.06
CA GLN A 329 6.30 -7.88 10.71
C GLN A 329 7.50 -8.21 9.82
N ASN A 330 7.27 -8.89 8.69
CA ASN A 330 8.32 -9.22 7.73
C ASN A 330 8.43 -8.10 6.69
N VAL A 331 9.45 -7.26 6.82
CA VAL A 331 9.65 -6.07 5.98
C VAL A 331 9.73 -6.44 4.50
N GLU A 332 10.53 -7.45 4.15
CA GLU A 332 10.71 -7.87 2.76
C GLU A 332 9.39 -8.41 2.16
N PHE A 333 8.65 -9.23 2.91
CA PHE A 333 7.36 -9.73 2.46
C PHE A 333 6.37 -8.58 2.21
N VAL A 334 6.25 -7.65 3.14
CA VAL A 334 5.32 -6.50 3.02
C VAL A 334 5.66 -5.67 1.80
N LEU A 335 6.91 -5.24 1.67
CA LEU A 335 7.32 -4.29 0.64
C LEU A 335 7.35 -4.93 -0.76
N SER A 336 7.68 -6.21 -0.87
CA SER A 336 7.72 -6.94 -2.15
C SER A 336 6.33 -7.33 -2.69
N HIS A 337 5.28 -7.31 -1.87
CA HIS A 337 3.94 -7.75 -2.28
C HIS A 337 2.89 -6.64 -2.23
N SER A 338 3.28 -5.42 -1.87
CA SER A 338 2.34 -4.32 -1.65
C SER A 338 1.91 -3.59 -2.92
N ASP A 339 2.66 -3.72 -4.01
CA ASP A 339 2.41 -3.00 -5.26
C ASP A 339 1.44 -3.77 -6.16
N ASN A 340 0.21 -3.26 -6.29
CA ASN A 340 -0.83 -3.89 -7.10
C ASN A 340 -0.55 -3.83 -8.62
N VAL A 341 0.24 -2.86 -9.09
CA VAL A 341 0.64 -2.78 -10.50
C VAL A 341 1.64 -3.88 -10.84
N GLU A 342 2.62 -4.12 -9.96
CA GLU A 342 3.54 -5.26 -10.11
C GLU A 342 2.79 -6.59 -10.02
N ALA A 343 1.94 -6.75 -9.00
CA ALA A 343 1.14 -7.95 -8.80
C ALA A 343 0.23 -8.23 -10.02
N GLN A 344 -0.46 -7.22 -10.54
CA GLN A 344 -1.26 -7.32 -11.75
C GLN A 344 -0.41 -7.75 -12.94
N GLY A 345 0.76 -7.14 -13.13
CA GLY A 345 1.67 -7.47 -14.23
C GLY A 345 2.09 -8.94 -14.21
N PHE A 346 2.45 -9.46 -13.03
CA PHE A 346 2.82 -10.86 -12.87
C PHE A 346 1.65 -11.82 -13.05
N VAL A 347 0.48 -11.53 -12.49
CA VAL A 347 -0.69 -12.42 -12.63
C VAL A 347 -1.24 -12.38 -14.05
N GLN A 348 -1.34 -11.21 -14.65
CA GLN A 348 -1.92 -11.03 -15.98
C GLN A 348 -1.04 -11.63 -17.10
N HIS A 349 0.29 -11.68 -16.94
CA HIS A 349 1.13 -12.28 -17.95
C HIS A 349 0.87 -13.78 -18.13
N LEU A 350 0.35 -14.48 -17.11
CA LEU A 350 0.05 -15.92 -17.18
C LEU A 350 -1.02 -16.28 -18.21
N LYS A 351 -1.85 -15.33 -18.64
CA LYS A 351 -2.82 -15.51 -19.72
C LYS A 351 -2.22 -15.35 -21.13
N LEU A 352 -0.99 -14.89 -21.23
CA LEU A 352 -0.29 -14.75 -22.50
C LEU A 352 0.20 -16.13 -22.98
N PRO A 353 0.55 -16.30 -24.30
CA PRO A 353 0.96 -17.59 -24.83
C PRO A 353 2.22 -18.14 -24.15
N HIS A 354 2.08 -19.27 -23.45
CA HIS A 354 3.15 -20.04 -22.81
C HIS A 354 3.25 -21.47 -23.34
N TYR A 355 2.76 -21.74 -24.55
CA TYR A 355 2.65 -23.10 -25.05
C TYR A 355 4.00 -23.80 -25.25
N ILE A 356 5.09 -23.08 -25.48
CA ILE A 356 6.44 -23.67 -25.61
C ILE A 356 6.89 -24.17 -24.23
N ASP A 357 6.80 -23.34 -23.21
CA ASP A 357 7.17 -23.67 -21.83
C ASP A 357 6.29 -24.80 -21.30
N PHE A 358 4.98 -24.70 -21.55
CA PHE A 358 4.02 -25.75 -21.17
C PHE A 358 4.34 -27.10 -21.82
N GLN A 359 4.76 -27.15 -23.10
CA GLN A 359 5.16 -28.38 -23.74
C GLN A 359 6.42 -28.98 -23.11
N ALA A 360 7.37 -28.17 -22.66
CA ALA A 360 8.55 -28.62 -21.95
C ALA A 360 8.17 -29.28 -20.61
N GLU A 361 7.33 -28.61 -19.81
CA GLU A 361 6.81 -29.12 -18.53
C GLU A 361 5.98 -30.39 -18.72
N LEU A 362 5.11 -30.43 -19.74
CA LEU A 362 4.32 -31.62 -20.06
C LEU A 362 5.20 -32.85 -20.35
N ASN A 363 6.27 -32.64 -21.11
CA ASN A 363 7.20 -33.72 -21.42
C ASN A 363 7.98 -34.17 -20.16
N LEU A 364 8.35 -33.23 -19.29
CA LEU A 364 9.00 -33.52 -18.02
C LEU A 364 8.09 -34.36 -17.12
N VAL A 365 6.84 -33.94 -16.93
CA VAL A 365 5.85 -34.65 -16.11
C VAL A 365 5.60 -36.06 -16.64
N ARG A 366 5.49 -36.23 -17.96
CA ARG A 366 5.34 -37.56 -18.60
C ARG A 366 6.53 -38.48 -18.29
N LYS A 367 7.76 -37.96 -18.38
CA LYS A 367 8.97 -38.74 -18.05
C LYS A 367 9.00 -39.15 -16.56
N ILE A 368 8.70 -38.20 -15.66
CA ILE A 368 8.66 -38.51 -14.20
C ILE A 368 7.63 -39.57 -13.89
N ARG A 369 6.41 -39.48 -14.44
CA ARG A 369 5.36 -40.51 -14.25
C ARG A 369 5.77 -41.88 -14.79
N GLN A 370 6.41 -41.93 -15.95
CA GLN A 370 6.93 -43.19 -16.51
C GLN A 370 7.97 -43.81 -15.60
N GLN A 371 8.89 -43.00 -15.06
CA GLN A 371 9.90 -43.48 -14.11
C GLN A 371 9.26 -44.03 -12.82
N GLN A 372 8.27 -43.32 -12.29
CA GLN A 372 7.54 -43.78 -11.08
C GLN A 372 6.84 -45.14 -11.31
N LEU A 373 6.16 -45.28 -12.46
CA LEU A 373 5.50 -46.55 -12.82
C LEU A 373 6.52 -47.69 -12.98
N ASN A 374 7.65 -47.43 -13.61
CA ASN A 374 8.72 -48.44 -13.76
C ASN A 374 9.30 -48.86 -12.40
N ASN A 375 9.52 -47.90 -11.50
CA ASN A 375 10.02 -48.20 -10.14
C ASN A 375 9.01 -49.05 -9.33
N GLN A 376 7.73 -48.69 -9.35
CA GLN A 376 6.67 -49.46 -8.70
C GLN A 376 6.58 -50.89 -9.26
N SER A 377 6.69 -51.06 -10.58
CA SER A 377 6.68 -52.38 -11.21
C SER A 377 7.89 -53.20 -10.82
N SER A 378 9.08 -52.55 -10.66
CA SER A 378 10.29 -53.21 -10.20
C SER A 378 10.19 -53.65 -8.76
N GLU A 379 9.65 -52.82 -7.86
CA GLU A 379 9.43 -53.15 -6.43
C GLU A 379 8.42 -54.31 -6.27
N LEU A 380 7.34 -54.31 -7.05
CA LEU A 380 6.37 -55.42 -7.04
C LEU A 380 6.99 -56.73 -7.55
N THR A 381 7.89 -56.68 -8.53
CA THR A 381 8.59 -57.86 -9.06
C THR A 381 9.57 -58.41 -8.04
N VAL A 382 10.31 -57.54 -7.33
CA VAL A 382 11.23 -57.95 -6.25
C VAL A 382 10.46 -58.59 -5.07
N ALA A 383 9.36 -57.95 -4.65
CA ALA A 383 8.51 -58.49 -3.59
C ALA A 383 7.85 -59.84 -3.94
N ALA A 384 7.51 -60.04 -5.24
CA ALA A 384 6.99 -61.32 -5.73
C ALA A 384 8.07 -62.43 -5.78
N GLN A 385 9.33 -62.09 -6.03
CA GLN A 385 10.46 -63.02 -6.01
C GLN A 385 10.84 -63.41 -4.60
N GLU A 386 10.78 -62.51 -3.63
CA GLU A 386 11.05 -62.81 -2.21
C GLU A 386 9.94 -63.60 -1.54
N SER A 387 8.75 -63.66 -2.12
CA SER A 387 7.61 -64.43 -1.59
C SER A 387 7.45 -65.85 -2.17
N GLN A 388 8.39 -66.34 -3.00
CA GLN A 388 8.37 -67.76 -3.41
C GLN A 388 8.91 -68.65 -2.30
N PRO A 389 8.16 -69.68 -1.87
CA PRO A 389 8.66 -70.67 -0.87
C PRO A 389 9.85 -71.39 -1.44
N LEU A 390 10.90 -71.55 -0.64
CA LEU A 390 12.00 -72.47 -0.92
C LEU A 390 11.38 -73.85 -1.05
N GLU A 391 11.26 -74.40 -2.26
CA GLU A 391 10.95 -75.78 -2.48
C GLU A 391 12.08 -76.63 -1.85
N ASN A 392 11.70 -77.42 -0.84
CA ASN A 392 12.53 -78.42 -0.21
C ASN A 392 13.02 -79.45 -1.24
N SER A 393 14.25 -79.31 -1.70
CA SER A 393 15.00 -80.45 -2.22
C SER A 393 15.84 -81.04 -1.06
N ASP A 394 15.48 -82.17 -0.64
CA ASP A 394 16.32 -83.28 -0.16
C ASP A 394 15.66 -84.13 0.95
N LEU A 395 14.86 -85.09 0.47
CA LEU A 395 14.64 -86.33 1.22
C LEU A 395 15.18 -87.45 0.36
N VAL A 396 16.50 -87.72 0.46
CA VAL A 396 17.08 -88.96 0.08
C VAL A 396 17.08 -89.84 1.33
N LEU A 397 16.16 -90.81 1.36
CA LEU A 397 16.16 -91.91 2.29
C LEU A 397 17.25 -92.87 1.84
N GLU A 398 18.35 -92.97 2.60
CA GLU A 398 19.21 -94.15 2.60
C GLU A 398 18.70 -95.20 3.60
N GLN A 399 18.11 -96.30 3.07
CA GLN A 399 17.98 -97.56 3.74
C GLN A 399 19.27 -98.38 3.51
N VAL A 400 20.00 -98.75 4.56
CA VAL A 400 20.81 -99.98 4.61
C VAL A 400 20.91 -100.47 6.05
N LYS A 401 20.35 -101.70 6.24
CA LYS A 401 20.63 -102.77 7.21
C LYS A 401 20.82 -102.40 8.70
#